data_40e145f58f8078e6f5e15e86ac8217cc
#
_entry.id   40e145f58f8078e6f5e15e86ac8217cc
#
_cell.length_a   1.000
_cell.length_b   1.000
_cell.length_c   1.000
_cell.angle_alpha   90.00
_cell.angle_beta   90.00
_cell.angle_gamma   90.00
#
_symmetry.space_group_name_H-M   'P 1'
#
loop_
_entity.id
_entity.type
_entity.pdbx_description
1 polymer ?
#
loop_
_entity_poly.entity_id
_entity_poly.type
_entity_poly.pdbx_seq_one_letter_code
_entity_poly.pdbx_strand_id
1 'polypeptide(L)'
;MKEGYEVSVVLGSFNRLEFLKTTIMTVRNELQEIDASEIIVVDGGSTDGSVEWLIKQKDIILILQHNHGTWDGNKIKKQSWGYYMNLGFKSARYNNVLMISDDCLLIKNAVLNALRQINDIQKSGEPIGGLAFLWRHWPDWEEYGVAFFYNKAHLNHGIYIKKALEQVGYADETTYSFYAADVDLSFKLHEAGLPIIMANKSYLEHHNHVSKEYKDDNYSKRDNEEEALLKKWSQVWGKEYFENNIRWKREVVEYTDPLQTYKLFQKAKQKEKQFSGFKKIFKKIGL
;
A
#
# COMPACT_ATOMS: atom_id res chain seq x y z
N MET A 1 5.51 -30.40 -1.78
CA MET A 1 6.74 -29.61 -2.06
C MET A 1 6.30 -28.17 -2.20
N LYS A 2 7.02 -27.23 -1.58
CA LYS A 2 6.78 -25.81 -1.80
C LYS A 2 7.11 -25.47 -3.27
N GLU A 3 6.46 -24.44 -3.80
CA GLU A 3 6.49 -24.14 -5.25
C GLU A 3 7.66 -23.24 -5.67
N GLY A 4 8.62 -22.96 -4.76
CA GLY A 4 9.79 -22.11 -5.03
C GLY A 4 9.50 -20.61 -5.08
N TYR A 5 8.40 -20.15 -4.49
CA TYR A 5 8.01 -18.74 -4.52
C TYR A 5 8.75 -17.89 -3.50
N GLU A 6 9.04 -16.65 -3.92
CA GLU A 6 9.75 -15.66 -3.11
C GLU A 6 9.00 -14.31 -3.13
N VAL A 7 8.94 -13.60 -1.99
CA VAL A 7 8.28 -12.31 -1.89
C VAL A 7 8.89 -11.41 -0.82
N SER A 8 9.08 -10.13 -1.13
CA SER A 8 9.34 -9.07 -0.15
C SER A 8 8.03 -8.32 0.12
N VAL A 9 7.59 -8.27 1.37
CA VAL A 9 6.42 -7.49 1.78
C VAL A 9 6.89 -6.12 2.25
N VAL A 10 6.35 -5.06 1.65
CA VAL A 10 6.69 -3.67 1.95
C VAL A 10 5.44 -2.92 2.39
N LEU A 11 5.51 -2.27 3.53
CA LEU A 11 4.45 -1.39 4.02
C LEU A 11 5.01 -0.16 4.73
N GLY A 12 4.32 0.98 4.57
CA GLY A 12 4.55 2.19 5.33
C GLY A 12 3.69 2.22 6.58
N SER A 13 4.18 2.83 7.67
CA SER A 13 3.42 2.99 8.91
C SER A 13 3.68 4.35 9.58
N PHE A 14 2.63 4.90 10.20
CA PHE A 14 2.76 6.08 11.05
C PHE A 14 1.62 6.16 12.08
N ASN A 15 1.95 6.01 13.38
CA ASN A 15 1.02 6.16 14.51
C ASN A 15 -0.23 5.28 14.43
N ARG A 16 -0.07 3.98 14.06
CA ARG A 16 -1.16 3.01 13.88
C ARG A 16 -0.84 1.63 14.48
N LEU A 17 -0.26 1.60 15.67
CA LEU A 17 0.26 0.38 16.30
C LEU A 17 -0.68 -0.83 16.22
N GLU A 18 -1.96 -0.68 16.56
CA GLU A 18 -2.88 -1.82 16.63
C GLU A 18 -3.32 -2.32 15.24
N PHE A 19 -3.42 -1.43 14.26
CA PHE A 19 -3.63 -1.83 12.86
C PHE A 19 -2.40 -2.51 12.30
N LEU A 20 -1.22 -1.91 12.49
CA LEU A 20 0.06 -2.48 12.07
C LEU A 20 0.24 -3.91 12.61
N LYS A 21 0.01 -4.14 13.90
CA LYS A 21 0.07 -5.48 14.51
C LYS A 21 -0.88 -6.46 13.84
N THR A 22 -2.08 -6.02 13.54
CA THR A 22 -3.12 -6.86 12.93
C THR A 22 -2.76 -7.17 11.47
N THR A 23 -2.29 -6.19 10.72
CA THR A 23 -1.80 -6.37 9.36
C THR A 23 -0.63 -7.35 9.31
N ILE A 24 0.40 -7.14 10.14
CA ILE A 24 1.58 -8.02 10.23
C ILE A 24 1.18 -9.46 10.61
N MET A 25 0.20 -9.64 11.47
CA MET A 25 -0.32 -10.98 11.79
C MET A 25 -0.87 -11.68 10.54
N THR A 26 -1.66 -11.00 9.71
CA THR A 26 -2.19 -11.60 8.47
C THR A 26 -1.08 -11.84 7.43
N VAL A 27 -0.11 -10.94 7.33
CA VAL A 27 1.09 -11.13 6.51
C VAL A 27 1.84 -12.40 6.91
N ARG A 28 2.16 -12.55 8.19
CA ARG A 28 2.85 -13.76 8.70
C ARG A 28 2.10 -15.04 8.40
N ASN A 29 0.77 -15.03 8.49
CA ASN A 29 -0.05 -16.20 8.15
C ASN A 29 0.06 -16.56 6.67
N GLU A 30 0.04 -15.57 5.78
CA GLU A 30 0.17 -15.77 4.33
C GLU A 30 1.58 -16.26 3.94
N LEU A 31 2.62 -15.81 4.64
CA LEU A 31 4.01 -16.17 4.36
C LEU A 31 4.40 -17.59 4.80
N GLN A 32 3.57 -18.27 5.60
CA GLN A 32 3.85 -19.67 6.02
C GLN A 32 3.95 -20.65 4.86
N GLU A 33 3.20 -20.41 3.79
CA GLU A 33 3.17 -21.24 2.57
C GLU A 33 4.19 -20.79 1.50
N ILE A 34 4.96 -19.72 1.77
CA ILE A 34 5.95 -19.17 0.84
C ILE A 34 7.35 -19.68 1.20
N ASP A 35 8.17 -20.01 0.19
CA ASP A 35 9.49 -20.62 0.40
C ASP A 35 10.50 -19.66 0.98
N ALA A 36 10.53 -18.44 0.47
CA ALA A 36 11.43 -17.41 0.92
C ALA A 36 10.71 -16.05 0.98
N SER A 37 10.79 -15.37 2.13
CA SER A 37 10.10 -14.10 2.32
C SER A 37 10.82 -13.20 3.30
N GLU A 38 10.51 -11.90 3.22
CA GLU A 38 10.91 -10.89 4.18
C GLU A 38 9.78 -9.87 4.37
N ILE A 39 9.77 -9.20 5.51
CA ILE A 39 8.83 -8.13 5.84
C ILE A 39 9.63 -6.86 6.08
N ILE A 40 9.37 -5.80 5.33
CA ILE A 40 9.99 -4.50 5.41
C ILE A 40 8.94 -3.48 5.82
N VAL A 41 9.13 -2.84 6.97
CA VAL A 41 8.28 -1.76 7.45
C VAL A 41 9.04 -0.46 7.41
N VAL A 42 8.50 0.53 6.70
CA VAL A 42 9.04 1.90 6.67
C VAL A 42 8.20 2.75 7.61
N ASP A 43 8.75 3.10 8.77
CA ASP A 43 8.05 3.89 9.79
C ASP A 43 8.42 5.36 9.72
N GLY A 44 7.41 6.24 9.72
CA GLY A 44 7.54 7.70 9.61
C GLY A 44 7.98 8.42 10.91
N GLY A 45 8.47 7.68 11.91
CA GLY A 45 8.81 8.22 13.24
C GLY A 45 7.59 8.22 14.17
N SER A 46 6.92 7.09 14.26
CA SER A 46 5.75 6.89 15.14
C SER A 46 6.07 7.13 16.61
N THR A 47 5.11 7.65 17.35
CA THR A 47 5.20 7.98 18.79
C THR A 47 4.12 7.29 19.62
N ASP A 48 3.42 6.32 19.05
CA ASP A 48 2.32 5.59 19.69
C ASP A 48 2.73 4.22 20.24
N GLY A 49 4.04 3.88 20.18
CA GLY A 49 4.60 2.59 20.56
C GLY A 49 4.87 1.67 19.38
N SER A 50 4.60 2.11 18.13
CA SER A 50 4.87 1.32 16.92
C SER A 50 6.35 1.01 16.74
N VAL A 51 7.22 2.02 16.90
CA VAL A 51 8.68 1.85 16.77
C VAL A 51 9.21 0.88 17.83
N GLU A 52 8.82 1.05 19.10
CA GLU A 52 9.23 0.19 20.21
C GLU A 52 8.74 -1.25 20.02
N TRP A 53 7.60 -1.44 19.40
CA TRP A 53 7.10 -2.75 19.06
C TRP A 53 7.86 -3.35 17.88
N LEU A 54 8.11 -2.60 16.81
CA LEU A 54 8.82 -3.04 15.60
C LEU A 54 10.26 -3.48 15.92
N ILE A 55 11.00 -2.73 16.75
CA ILE A 55 12.37 -3.07 17.15
C ILE A 55 12.46 -4.46 17.83
N LYS A 56 11.39 -4.90 18.48
CA LYS A 56 11.32 -6.21 19.15
C LYS A 56 11.02 -7.37 18.19
N GLN A 57 10.55 -7.09 16.97
CA GLN A 57 10.28 -8.13 15.98
C GLN A 57 11.60 -8.58 15.32
N LYS A 58 11.84 -9.89 15.28
CA LYS A 58 13.09 -10.44 14.74
C LYS A 58 13.03 -10.81 13.26
N ASP A 59 11.83 -10.83 12.72
CA ASP A 59 11.49 -11.18 11.34
C ASP A 59 11.11 -9.96 10.49
N ILE A 60 11.24 -8.74 11.05
CA ILE A 60 10.92 -7.48 10.36
C ILE A 60 12.19 -6.66 10.17
N ILE A 61 12.40 -6.19 8.95
CA ILE A 61 13.36 -5.16 8.61
C ILE A 61 12.68 -3.81 8.84
N LEU A 62 13.13 -3.08 9.85
CA LEU A 62 12.61 -1.73 10.14
C LEU A 62 13.48 -0.68 9.47
N ILE A 63 12.87 0.16 8.64
CA ILE A 63 13.45 1.41 8.13
C ILE A 63 12.77 2.56 8.87
N LEU A 64 13.50 3.22 9.75
CA LEU A 64 12.97 4.37 10.51
C LEU A 64 13.43 5.67 9.85
N GLN A 65 12.48 6.43 9.32
CA GLN A 65 12.74 7.74 8.73
C GLN A 65 11.73 8.76 9.27
N HIS A 66 12.18 9.63 10.15
CA HIS A 66 11.31 10.65 10.73
C HIS A 66 10.75 11.60 9.67
N ASN A 67 9.43 11.86 9.72
CA ASN A 67 8.70 12.76 8.82
C ASN A 67 8.02 13.92 9.57
N HIS A 68 8.17 13.96 10.88
CA HIS A 68 7.54 14.93 11.75
C HIS A 68 8.48 15.34 12.90
N GLY A 69 8.19 16.51 13.51
CA GLY A 69 8.93 17.02 14.65
C GLY A 69 10.05 17.98 14.26
N THR A 70 10.98 18.16 15.20
CA THR A 70 12.15 19.03 15.05
C THR A 70 13.42 18.29 15.42
N TRP A 71 14.50 18.63 14.76
CA TRP A 71 15.85 18.14 15.08
C TRP A 71 16.79 19.35 15.16
N ASP A 72 17.51 19.49 16.26
CA ASP A 72 18.43 20.61 16.52
C ASP A 72 17.78 21.98 16.25
N GLY A 73 16.55 22.18 16.77
CA GLY A 73 15.76 23.40 16.60
C GLY A 73 15.12 23.60 15.21
N ASN A 74 15.47 22.77 14.22
CA ASN A 74 14.95 22.85 12.87
C ASN A 74 13.79 21.87 12.64
N LYS A 75 12.75 22.31 11.91
CA LYS A 75 11.65 21.43 11.51
C LYS A 75 12.14 20.36 10.55
N ILE A 76 11.83 19.08 10.83
CA ILE A 76 12.12 17.98 9.92
C ILE A 76 11.36 18.20 8.61
N LYS A 77 12.08 18.10 7.47
CA LYS A 77 11.47 18.21 6.13
C LYS A 77 10.51 17.04 5.90
N LYS A 78 9.25 17.36 5.63
CA LYS A 78 8.25 16.37 5.28
C LYS A 78 8.57 15.77 3.91
N GLN A 79 8.67 14.45 3.83
CA GLN A 79 8.89 13.69 2.61
C GLN A 79 7.55 13.17 2.05
N SER A 80 7.55 12.77 0.79
CA SER A 80 6.39 12.25 0.08
C SER A 80 6.12 10.78 0.38
N TRP A 81 4.92 10.31 0.02
CA TRP A 81 4.60 8.88 0.01
C TRP A 81 5.56 8.09 -0.88
N GLY A 82 5.85 8.60 -2.09
CA GLY A 82 6.78 7.98 -3.03
C GLY A 82 8.17 7.78 -2.44
N TYR A 83 8.69 8.77 -1.71
CA TYR A 83 9.97 8.67 -1.01
C TYR A 83 9.98 7.50 0.00
N TYR A 84 8.96 7.41 0.86
CA TYR A 84 8.85 6.34 1.85
C TYR A 84 8.74 4.96 1.22
N MET A 85 7.87 4.82 0.23
CA MET A 85 7.70 3.54 -0.44
C MET A 85 8.95 3.12 -1.19
N ASN A 86 9.68 4.06 -1.80
CA ASN A 86 10.94 3.77 -2.48
C ASN A 86 12.05 3.28 -1.53
N LEU A 87 12.09 3.74 -0.27
CA LEU A 87 12.99 3.15 0.74
C LEU A 87 12.73 1.65 0.90
N GLY A 88 11.46 1.25 1.00
CA GLY A 88 11.07 -0.15 1.08
C GLY A 88 11.31 -0.92 -0.21
N PHE A 89 10.88 -0.39 -1.36
CA PHE A 89 11.01 -1.05 -2.66
C PHE A 89 12.48 -1.30 -3.03
N LYS A 90 13.35 -0.31 -2.83
CA LYS A 90 14.80 -0.43 -3.10
C LYS A 90 15.47 -1.44 -2.15
N SER A 91 15.00 -1.54 -0.90
CA SER A 91 15.52 -2.47 0.09
C SER A 91 15.05 -3.92 -0.10
N ALA A 92 13.97 -4.13 -0.86
CA ALA A 92 13.43 -5.46 -1.12
C ALA A 92 14.45 -6.37 -1.83
N ARG A 93 14.61 -7.59 -1.32
CA ARG A 93 15.54 -8.59 -1.89
C ARG A 93 14.94 -9.30 -3.10
N TYR A 94 13.65 -9.65 -3.00
CA TYR A 94 13.00 -10.51 -3.99
C TYR A 94 12.36 -9.73 -5.12
N ASN A 95 12.19 -10.40 -6.28
CA ASN A 95 11.62 -9.75 -7.47
C ASN A 95 10.11 -9.49 -7.33
N ASN A 96 9.40 -10.27 -6.52
CA ASN A 96 8.00 -10.02 -6.20
C ASN A 96 7.92 -9.12 -4.96
N VAL A 97 7.43 -7.90 -5.10
CA VAL A 97 7.33 -6.90 -4.03
C VAL A 97 5.86 -6.65 -3.71
N LEU A 98 5.35 -7.30 -2.67
CA LEU A 98 4.00 -7.06 -2.17
C LEU A 98 3.95 -5.72 -1.44
N MET A 99 3.18 -4.78 -1.97
CA MET A 99 2.88 -3.50 -1.32
C MET A 99 1.45 -3.51 -0.74
N ILE A 100 1.34 -3.22 0.54
CA ILE A 100 0.07 -3.03 1.26
C ILE A 100 0.19 -1.88 2.27
N SER A 101 -0.94 -1.35 2.72
CA SER A 101 -0.97 -0.39 3.84
C SER A 101 -0.99 -1.11 5.20
N ASP A 102 -0.63 -0.38 6.26
CA ASP A 102 -0.61 -0.88 7.64
C ASP A 102 -2.02 -1.09 8.27
N ASP A 103 -3.07 -0.84 7.52
CA ASP A 103 -4.48 -1.05 7.87
C ASP A 103 -5.17 -2.05 6.91
N CYS A 104 -4.40 -2.96 6.34
CA CYS A 104 -4.90 -4.01 5.46
C CYS A 104 -4.94 -5.37 6.15
N LEU A 105 -5.89 -6.22 5.74
CA LEU A 105 -5.94 -7.63 6.10
C LEU A 105 -5.93 -8.48 4.83
N LEU A 106 -4.92 -9.31 4.70
CA LEU A 106 -4.85 -10.30 3.64
C LEU A 106 -5.85 -11.43 3.91
N ILE A 107 -6.62 -11.78 2.91
CA ILE A 107 -7.51 -12.93 2.94
C ILE A 107 -6.69 -14.18 2.61
N LYS A 108 -7.04 -15.31 3.22
CA LYS A 108 -6.29 -16.55 3.10
C LYS A 108 -5.95 -16.91 1.64
N ASN A 109 -4.68 -17.23 1.41
CA ASN A 109 -4.06 -17.56 0.12
C ASN A 109 -3.94 -16.36 -0.86
N ALA A 110 -4.17 -15.12 -0.44
CA ALA A 110 -4.05 -13.95 -1.33
C ALA A 110 -2.65 -13.87 -1.97
N VAL A 111 -1.60 -14.02 -1.16
CA VAL A 111 -0.21 -13.95 -1.64
C VAL A 111 0.14 -15.13 -2.54
N LEU A 112 -0.19 -16.35 -2.12
CA LEU A 112 0.10 -17.57 -2.89
C LEU A 112 -0.61 -17.56 -4.25
N ASN A 113 -1.89 -17.17 -4.30
CA ASN A 113 -2.65 -17.06 -5.54
C ASN A 113 -2.05 -16.01 -6.49
N ALA A 114 -1.60 -14.87 -5.94
CA ALA A 114 -0.94 -13.84 -6.75
C ALA A 114 0.37 -14.33 -7.37
N LEU A 115 1.21 -14.99 -6.57
CA LEU A 115 2.49 -15.53 -7.05
C LEU A 115 2.29 -16.59 -8.14
N ARG A 116 1.28 -17.46 -7.99
CA ARG A 116 0.88 -18.44 -9.03
C ARG A 116 0.47 -17.71 -10.31
N GLN A 117 -0.42 -16.73 -10.23
CA GLN A 117 -0.88 -15.97 -11.39
C GLN A 117 0.27 -15.25 -12.09
N ILE A 118 1.18 -14.59 -11.33
CA ILE A 118 2.38 -13.94 -11.88
C ILE A 118 3.26 -14.95 -12.60
N ASN A 119 3.52 -16.10 -11.99
CA ASN A 119 4.33 -17.16 -12.59
C ASN A 119 3.71 -17.70 -13.90
N ASP A 120 2.39 -17.84 -13.95
CA ASP A 120 1.70 -18.31 -15.17
C ASP A 120 1.79 -17.27 -16.30
N ILE A 121 1.63 -15.97 -16.00
CA ILE A 121 1.81 -14.86 -16.94
C ILE A 121 3.26 -14.83 -17.45
N GLN A 122 4.24 -14.93 -16.55
CA GLN A 122 5.66 -14.95 -16.95
C GLN A 122 6.01 -16.16 -17.82
N LYS A 123 5.42 -17.33 -17.56
CA LYS A 123 5.60 -18.52 -18.39
C LYS A 123 4.97 -18.40 -19.77
N SER A 124 3.88 -17.63 -19.92
CA SER A 124 3.30 -17.35 -21.24
C SER A 124 4.14 -16.36 -22.06
N GLY A 125 5.14 -15.71 -21.44
CA GLY A 125 5.96 -14.68 -22.08
C GLY A 125 5.30 -13.31 -22.15
N GLU A 126 4.15 -13.13 -21.50
CA GLU A 126 3.47 -11.83 -21.46
C GLU A 126 4.16 -10.88 -20.47
N PRO A 127 4.28 -9.58 -20.84
CA PRO A 127 4.87 -8.59 -19.96
C PRO A 127 3.94 -8.29 -18.76
N ILE A 128 4.53 -8.09 -17.59
CA ILE A 128 3.82 -7.73 -16.37
C ILE A 128 4.67 -6.77 -15.52
N GLY A 129 4.09 -5.64 -15.12
CA GLY A 129 4.68 -4.70 -14.15
C GLY A 129 4.21 -4.93 -12.72
N GLY A 130 3.02 -5.49 -12.56
CA GLY A 130 2.46 -5.83 -11.26
C GLY A 130 1.08 -6.45 -11.33
N LEU A 131 0.64 -7.01 -10.19
CA LEU A 131 -0.66 -7.64 -10.03
C LEU A 131 -1.43 -6.92 -8.92
N ALA A 132 -2.51 -6.21 -9.30
CA ALA A 132 -3.37 -5.49 -8.37
C ALA A 132 -4.33 -6.45 -7.65
N PHE A 133 -4.33 -6.44 -6.32
CA PHE A 133 -5.23 -7.28 -5.53
C PHE A 133 -6.66 -6.76 -5.59
N LEU A 134 -7.59 -7.69 -5.45
CA LEU A 134 -9.02 -7.43 -5.27
C LEU A 134 -9.25 -6.93 -3.85
N TRP A 135 -9.58 -5.67 -3.68
CA TRP A 135 -9.73 -5.05 -2.37
C TRP A 135 -11.07 -4.34 -2.22
N ARG A 136 -11.48 -4.13 -0.98
CA ARG A 136 -12.63 -3.28 -0.64
C ARG A 136 -12.32 -2.41 0.57
N HIS A 137 -12.99 -1.26 0.66
CA HIS A 137 -13.01 -0.45 1.87
C HIS A 137 -14.02 -1.02 2.86
N TRP A 138 -13.53 -1.61 3.90
CA TRP A 138 -14.39 -2.05 4.98
C TRP A 138 -14.60 -0.90 5.98
N PRO A 139 -15.84 -0.67 6.49
CA PRO A 139 -17.09 -1.39 6.18
C PRO A 139 -17.90 -0.79 5.02
N ASP A 140 -17.36 0.18 4.28
CA ASP A 140 -18.13 1.04 3.38
C ASP A 140 -18.54 0.35 2.07
N TRP A 141 -17.78 -0.66 1.64
CA TRP A 141 -18.03 -1.38 0.38
C TRP A 141 -18.28 -2.86 0.64
N GLU A 142 -19.25 -3.42 -0.06
CA GLU A 142 -19.59 -4.85 0.01
C GLU A 142 -18.76 -5.70 -0.94
N GLU A 143 -18.38 -5.13 -2.11
CA GLU A 143 -17.75 -5.86 -3.19
C GLU A 143 -16.23 -5.62 -3.23
N TYR A 144 -15.49 -6.68 -3.58
CA TYR A 144 -14.08 -6.57 -3.90
C TYR A 144 -13.88 -6.14 -5.35
N GLY A 145 -12.81 -5.41 -5.63
CA GLY A 145 -12.50 -5.00 -6.99
C GLY A 145 -11.16 -4.31 -7.10
N VAL A 146 -10.79 -3.98 -8.34
CA VAL A 146 -9.61 -3.19 -8.68
C VAL A 146 -10.04 -1.84 -9.24
N ALA A 147 -9.38 -0.78 -8.84
CA ALA A 147 -9.59 0.54 -9.39
C ALA A 147 -8.86 0.69 -10.74
N PHE A 148 -9.52 1.40 -11.65
CA PHE A 148 -8.97 1.80 -12.94
C PHE A 148 -9.03 3.32 -13.05
N PHE A 149 -7.95 3.92 -13.49
CA PHE A 149 -7.89 5.32 -13.85
C PHE A 149 -7.65 5.41 -15.36
N TYR A 150 -8.56 6.09 -16.06
CA TYR A 150 -8.49 6.25 -17.51
C TYR A 150 -8.21 4.93 -18.26
N ASN A 151 -8.99 3.90 -17.90
CA ASN A 151 -8.89 2.53 -18.41
C ASN A 151 -7.55 1.80 -18.14
N LYS A 152 -6.69 2.33 -17.30
CA LYS A 152 -5.48 1.65 -16.82
C LYS A 152 -5.70 1.09 -15.43
N ALA A 153 -5.44 -0.21 -15.23
CA ALA A 153 -5.51 -0.82 -13.92
C ALA A 153 -4.50 -0.15 -12.96
N HIS A 154 -4.93 0.13 -11.76
CA HIS A 154 -4.17 0.80 -10.73
C HIS A 154 -3.80 -0.16 -9.61
N LEU A 155 -2.55 -0.19 -9.22
CA LEU A 155 -2.06 -1.00 -8.12
C LEU A 155 -2.01 -0.16 -6.84
N ASN A 156 -3.10 -0.16 -6.09
CA ASN A 156 -3.15 0.42 -4.74
C ASN A 156 -2.60 -0.57 -3.69
N HIS A 157 -2.93 -1.86 -3.85
CA HIS A 157 -2.43 -2.97 -3.05
C HIS A 157 -2.18 -4.15 -3.98
N GLY A 158 -1.06 -4.86 -3.80
CA GLY A 158 -0.72 -5.98 -4.66
C GLY A 158 0.78 -6.15 -4.84
N ILE A 159 1.18 -6.94 -5.83
CA ILE A 159 2.56 -7.28 -6.08
C ILE A 159 3.10 -6.49 -7.28
N TYR A 160 4.13 -5.69 -7.07
CA TYR A 160 4.97 -5.13 -8.13
C TYR A 160 6.10 -6.11 -8.50
N ILE A 161 6.51 -6.10 -9.75
CA ILE A 161 7.74 -6.75 -10.20
C ILE A 161 8.90 -5.77 -9.98
N LYS A 162 9.89 -6.11 -9.14
CA LYS A 162 10.98 -5.21 -8.77
C LYS A 162 11.77 -4.72 -9.98
N LYS A 163 12.09 -5.61 -10.93
CA LYS A 163 12.74 -5.22 -12.18
C LYS A 163 11.93 -4.20 -12.99
N ALA A 164 10.61 -4.29 -12.94
CA ALA A 164 9.74 -3.31 -13.59
C ALA A 164 9.78 -1.96 -12.85
N LEU A 165 9.79 -1.95 -11.51
CA LEU A 165 9.99 -0.74 -10.70
C LEU A 165 11.34 -0.08 -11.01
N GLU A 166 12.41 -0.86 -11.11
CA GLU A 166 13.76 -0.40 -11.48
C GLU A 166 13.75 0.25 -12.88
N GLN A 167 13.12 -0.40 -13.85
CA GLN A 167 13.04 0.10 -15.23
C GLN A 167 12.34 1.45 -15.34
N VAL A 168 11.28 1.69 -14.56
CA VAL A 168 10.53 2.96 -14.59
C VAL A 168 11.03 4.00 -13.58
N GLY A 169 12.13 3.71 -12.84
CA GLY A 169 12.73 4.63 -11.89
C GLY A 169 11.92 4.81 -10.61
N TYR A 170 11.14 3.80 -10.21
CA TYR A 170 10.33 3.76 -8.99
C TYR A 170 9.22 4.86 -8.92
N ALA A 171 8.64 5.10 -7.75
CA ALA A 171 7.65 6.15 -7.55
C ALA A 171 8.28 7.55 -7.63
N ASP A 172 7.50 8.54 -8.08
CA ASP A 172 7.91 9.96 -8.05
C ASP A 172 7.96 10.46 -6.60
N GLU A 173 9.13 10.94 -6.17
CA GLU A 173 9.38 11.39 -4.80
C GLU A 173 9.10 12.88 -4.59
N THR A 174 8.84 13.64 -5.65
CA THR A 174 8.86 15.12 -5.63
C THR A 174 7.56 15.78 -6.03
N THR A 175 6.87 15.24 -7.05
CA THR A 175 5.69 15.87 -7.64
C THR A 175 4.45 15.69 -6.73
N TYR A 176 4.32 14.51 -6.11
CA TYR A 176 3.16 14.15 -5.31
C TYR A 176 3.55 14.00 -3.85
N SER A 177 2.80 14.62 -2.94
CA SER A 177 3.06 14.45 -1.52
C SER A 177 2.45 13.16 -0.96
N PHE A 178 1.25 12.77 -1.47
CA PHE A 178 0.55 11.58 -1.00
C PHE A 178 -0.35 10.94 -2.08
N TYR A 179 -1.35 11.69 -2.61
CA TYR A 179 -2.25 11.22 -3.64
C TYR A 179 -1.57 11.18 -5.01
N ALA A 180 -2.16 10.47 -5.94
CA ALA A 180 -1.70 10.33 -7.31
C ALA A 180 -0.31 9.66 -7.52
N ALA A 181 0.53 9.51 -6.50
CA ALA A 181 1.86 8.92 -6.64
C ALA A 181 1.82 7.44 -7.06
N ASP A 182 0.88 6.66 -6.53
CA ASP A 182 0.63 5.26 -6.89
C ASP A 182 -0.05 5.13 -8.26
N VAL A 183 -0.92 6.10 -8.63
CA VAL A 183 -1.50 6.17 -9.98
C VAL A 183 -0.43 6.50 -10.99
N ASP A 184 0.44 7.48 -10.71
CA ASP A 184 1.59 7.84 -11.57
C ASP A 184 2.53 6.65 -11.78
N LEU A 185 2.85 5.91 -10.72
CA LEU A 185 3.68 4.69 -10.83
C LEU A 185 3.01 3.64 -11.70
N SER A 186 1.70 3.44 -11.54
CA SER A 186 0.95 2.51 -12.39
C SER A 186 0.96 2.96 -13.86
N PHE A 187 0.83 4.27 -14.14
CA PHE A 187 0.91 4.83 -15.48
C PHE A 187 2.30 4.66 -16.09
N LYS A 188 3.38 4.88 -15.33
CA LYS A 188 4.77 4.64 -15.78
C LYS A 188 4.96 3.20 -16.23
N LEU A 189 4.43 2.23 -15.47
CA LEU A 189 4.51 0.82 -15.82
C LEU A 189 3.71 0.50 -17.10
N HIS A 190 2.49 1.01 -17.22
CA HIS A 190 1.68 0.83 -18.43
C HIS A 190 2.36 1.43 -19.67
N GLU A 191 2.94 2.63 -19.55
CA GLU A 191 3.67 3.30 -20.64
C GLU A 191 4.92 2.52 -21.08
N ALA A 192 5.62 1.92 -20.11
CA ALA A 192 6.78 1.08 -20.39
C ALA A 192 6.44 -0.30 -21.02
N GLY A 193 5.15 -0.57 -21.31
CA GLY A 193 4.71 -1.86 -21.82
C GLY A 193 4.69 -2.98 -20.74
N LEU A 194 4.72 -2.62 -19.47
CA LEU A 194 4.70 -3.50 -18.31
C LEU A 194 3.36 -3.30 -17.55
N PRO A 195 2.23 -3.81 -18.05
CA PRO A 195 0.92 -3.47 -17.51
C PRO A 195 0.73 -3.98 -16.07
N ILE A 196 -0.11 -3.25 -15.32
CA ILE A 196 -0.73 -3.75 -14.10
C ILE A 196 -1.91 -4.64 -14.51
N ILE A 197 -1.93 -5.85 -14.00
CA ILE A 197 -2.97 -6.86 -14.27
C ILE A 197 -3.82 -7.03 -13.00
N MET A 198 -5.12 -7.22 -13.16
CA MET A 198 -6.03 -7.51 -12.05
C MET A 198 -5.83 -8.95 -11.57
N ALA A 199 -5.73 -9.13 -10.26
CA ALA A 199 -5.71 -10.46 -9.66
C ALA A 199 -7.07 -11.17 -9.85
N ASN A 200 -7.03 -12.48 -10.01
CA ASN A 200 -8.24 -13.29 -10.15
C ASN A 200 -8.74 -13.88 -8.81
N LYS A 201 -7.84 -14.10 -7.82
CA LYS A 201 -8.15 -14.77 -6.54
C LYS A 201 -7.37 -14.22 -5.34
N SER A 202 -6.81 -13.01 -5.43
CA SER A 202 -6.04 -12.40 -4.34
C SER A 202 -6.84 -11.27 -3.72
N TYR A 203 -7.39 -11.50 -2.53
CA TYR A 203 -8.33 -10.61 -1.85
C TYR A 203 -7.71 -9.94 -0.63
N LEU A 204 -8.11 -8.69 -0.37
CA LEU A 204 -7.61 -7.88 0.73
C LEU A 204 -8.73 -6.98 1.29
N GLU A 205 -8.85 -6.91 2.61
CA GLU A 205 -9.64 -5.90 3.30
C GLU A 205 -8.78 -4.68 3.57
N HIS A 206 -9.24 -3.50 3.20
CA HIS A 206 -8.61 -2.24 3.52
C HIS A 206 -9.50 -1.44 4.46
N HIS A 207 -9.04 -1.17 5.66
CA HIS A 207 -9.76 -0.34 6.60
C HIS A 207 -9.42 1.12 6.38
N ASN A 208 -10.28 1.83 5.65
CA ASN A 208 -10.11 3.27 5.39
C ASN A 208 -10.24 4.08 6.68
N HIS A 209 -9.19 4.02 7.50
CA HIS A 209 -9.14 4.65 8.80
C HIS A 209 -8.01 5.66 8.89
N VAL A 210 -8.26 6.85 8.42
CA VAL A 210 -7.39 8.01 8.67
C VAL A 210 -8.09 8.90 9.68
N SER A 211 -7.39 9.38 10.71
CA SER A 211 -7.96 10.37 11.61
C SER A 211 -8.40 11.60 10.81
N LYS A 212 -9.46 12.27 11.26
CA LYS A 212 -10.02 13.43 10.55
C LYS A 212 -8.95 14.49 10.24
N GLU A 213 -8.03 14.72 11.19
CA GLU A 213 -6.94 15.69 11.09
C GLU A 213 -5.98 15.39 9.91
N TYR A 214 -5.59 14.11 9.72
CA TYR A 214 -4.74 13.71 8.58
C TYR A 214 -5.50 13.65 7.26
N LYS A 215 -6.80 13.33 7.29
CA LYS A 215 -7.66 13.41 6.11
C LYS A 215 -7.71 14.83 5.56
N ASP A 216 -7.99 15.80 6.41
CA ASP A 216 -8.18 17.19 5.99
C ASP A 216 -6.88 17.76 5.36
N ASP A 217 -5.69 17.50 5.95
CA ASP A 217 -4.39 17.95 5.38
C ASP A 217 -4.10 17.24 4.03
N ASN A 218 -4.38 15.97 3.91
CA ASN A 218 -4.15 15.23 2.67
C ASN A 218 -5.17 15.62 1.58
N TYR A 219 -6.47 15.70 1.91
CA TYR A 219 -7.51 16.05 0.94
C TYR A 219 -7.32 17.45 0.33
N SER A 220 -6.79 18.40 1.09
CA SER A 220 -6.51 19.76 0.57
C SER A 220 -5.48 19.77 -0.58
N LYS A 221 -4.67 18.73 -0.72
CA LYS A 221 -3.65 18.61 -1.76
C LYS A 221 -4.09 17.75 -2.95
N ARG A 222 -5.14 16.96 -2.77
CA ARG A 222 -5.59 15.96 -3.74
C ARG A 222 -5.85 16.56 -5.12
N ASP A 223 -6.58 17.68 -5.19
CA ASP A 223 -6.97 18.27 -6.47
C ASP A 223 -5.75 18.82 -7.23
N ASN A 224 -4.79 19.43 -6.51
CA ASN A 224 -3.54 19.89 -7.10
C ASN A 224 -2.65 18.74 -7.61
N GLU A 225 -2.59 17.64 -6.88
CA GLU A 225 -1.81 16.47 -7.28
C GLU A 225 -2.43 15.76 -8.48
N GLU A 226 -3.77 15.74 -8.55
CA GLU A 226 -4.47 15.23 -9.72
C GLU A 226 -4.27 16.12 -10.96
N GLU A 227 -4.31 17.42 -10.80
CA GLU A 227 -4.00 18.36 -11.89
C GLU A 227 -2.56 18.16 -12.39
N ALA A 228 -1.60 17.99 -11.49
CA ALA A 228 -0.21 17.69 -11.85
C ALA A 228 -0.09 16.35 -12.62
N LEU A 229 -0.83 15.31 -12.19
CA LEU A 229 -0.89 14.01 -12.88
C LEU A 229 -1.42 14.17 -14.30
N LEU A 230 -2.56 14.85 -14.48
CA LEU A 230 -3.16 15.09 -15.79
C LEU A 230 -2.26 15.92 -16.69
N LYS A 231 -1.64 16.96 -16.18
CA LYS A 231 -0.68 17.81 -16.91
C LYS A 231 0.49 16.99 -17.43
N LYS A 232 1.09 16.14 -16.58
CA LYS A 232 2.21 15.26 -16.97
C LYS A 232 1.79 14.29 -18.06
N TRP A 233 0.74 13.54 -17.82
CA TRP A 233 0.36 12.42 -18.69
C TRP A 233 -0.37 12.86 -19.97
N SER A 234 -0.99 14.04 -20.01
CA SER A 234 -1.52 14.62 -21.24
C SER A 234 -0.42 14.98 -22.24
N GLN A 235 0.81 15.17 -21.79
CA GLN A 235 1.97 15.36 -22.68
C GLN A 235 2.42 14.04 -23.30
N VAL A 236 2.13 12.90 -22.67
CA VAL A 236 2.54 11.57 -23.12
C VAL A 236 1.45 10.92 -23.98
N TRP A 237 0.19 10.91 -23.52
CA TRP A 237 -0.92 10.20 -24.18
C TRP A 237 -1.87 11.12 -24.94
N GLY A 238 -1.66 12.44 -24.89
CA GLY A 238 -2.55 13.44 -25.48
C GLY A 238 -3.75 13.77 -24.60
N LYS A 239 -4.31 14.97 -24.72
CA LYS A 239 -5.49 15.41 -23.97
C LYS A 239 -6.73 14.57 -24.28
N GLU A 240 -6.93 14.24 -25.56
CA GLU A 240 -8.07 13.43 -26.05
C GLU A 240 -8.14 12.07 -25.36
N TYR A 241 -6.99 11.48 -24.97
CA TYR A 241 -7.00 10.23 -24.22
C TYR A 241 -7.76 10.38 -22.91
N PHE A 242 -7.52 11.44 -22.15
CA PHE A 242 -8.16 11.69 -20.86
C PHE A 242 -9.62 12.12 -20.98
N GLU A 243 -9.97 12.84 -22.02
CA GLU A 243 -11.34 13.26 -22.33
C GLU A 243 -12.22 12.07 -22.76
N ASN A 244 -11.67 11.10 -23.48
CA ASN A 244 -12.40 9.95 -24.00
C ASN A 244 -12.40 8.73 -23.06
N ASN A 245 -11.70 8.77 -21.93
CA ASN A 245 -11.63 7.65 -20.98
C ASN A 245 -12.22 8.02 -19.62
N ILE A 246 -12.90 7.08 -18.99
CA ILE A 246 -13.51 7.28 -17.68
C ILE A 246 -12.40 7.52 -16.65
N ARG A 247 -12.47 8.67 -15.95
CA ARG A 247 -11.48 9.08 -14.94
C ARG A 247 -11.23 7.99 -13.90
N TRP A 248 -12.29 7.39 -13.38
CA TRP A 248 -12.21 6.37 -12.35
C TRP A 248 -13.38 5.39 -12.46
N LYS A 249 -13.07 4.11 -12.42
CA LYS A 249 -14.04 3.01 -12.31
C LYS A 249 -13.47 1.91 -11.42
N ARG A 250 -14.33 1.05 -10.89
CA ARG A 250 -13.92 -0.22 -10.28
C ARG A 250 -14.45 -1.37 -11.13
N GLU A 251 -13.59 -2.34 -11.36
CA GLU A 251 -14.03 -3.66 -11.81
C GLU A 251 -14.19 -4.52 -10.57
N VAL A 252 -15.42 -4.95 -10.29
CA VAL A 252 -15.81 -5.68 -9.09
C VAL A 252 -16.03 -7.15 -9.39
N VAL A 253 -15.78 -7.98 -8.38
CA VAL A 253 -16.01 -9.42 -8.42
C VAL A 253 -16.84 -9.83 -7.23
N GLU A 254 -17.69 -10.83 -7.43
CA GLU A 254 -18.47 -11.44 -6.36
C GLU A 254 -17.57 -12.32 -5.47
N TYR A 255 -17.63 -12.10 -4.16
CA TYR A 255 -16.92 -12.90 -3.18
C TYR A 255 -17.77 -13.11 -1.92
N THR A 256 -17.83 -14.33 -1.43
CA THR A 256 -18.86 -14.75 -0.46
C THR A 256 -18.35 -15.06 0.95
N ASP A 257 -17.08 -14.81 1.32
CA ASP A 257 -16.60 -15.11 2.70
C ASP A 257 -15.98 -13.91 3.42
N PRO A 258 -16.80 -13.11 4.13
CA PRO A 258 -16.34 -11.88 4.80
C PRO A 258 -16.15 -11.97 6.31
N LEU A 259 -16.47 -13.09 6.98
CA LEU A 259 -16.80 -13.03 8.42
C LEU A 259 -15.64 -13.02 9.39
N GLN A 260 -14.45 -13.54 9.07
CA GLN A 260 -13.33 -13.59 10.02
C GLN A 260 -12.57 -12.27 10.08
N THR A 261 -12.37 -11.61 8.97
CA THR A 261 -11.67 -10.33 8.83
C THR A 261 -12.37 -9.19 9.55
N TYR A 262 -13.69 -9.14 9.51
CA TYR A 262 -14.52 -8.17 10.23
C TYR A 262 -14.19 -8.09 11.73
N LYS A 263 -14.09 -9.24 12.40
CA LYS A 263 -13.79 -9.31 13.85
C LYS A 263 -12.40 -8.78 14.21
N LEU A 264 -11.42 -8.97 13.31
CA LEU A 264 -10.06 -8.49 13.50
C LEU A 264 -9.99 -6.97 13.44
N PHE A 265 -10.61 -6.36 12.44
CA PHE A 265 -10.69 -4.90 12.33
C PHE A 265 -11.45 -4.27 13.49
N GLN A 266 -12.53 -4.86 13.96
CA GLN A 266 -13.25 -4.34 15.13
C GLN A 266 -12.38 -4.33 16.38
N LYS A 267 -11.60 -5.40 16.61
CA LYS A 267 -10.67 -5.46 17.73
C LYS A 267 -9.58 -4.40 17.63
N ALA A 268 -8.97 -4.20 16.45
CA ALA A 268 -7.96 -3.17 16.23
C ALA A 268 -8.53 -1.77 16.47
N LYS A 269 -9.72 -1.48 15.94
CA LYS A 269 -10.41 -0.19 16.12
C LYS A 269 -10.78 0.11 17.57
N GLN A 270 -11.19 -0.91 18.34
CA GLN A 270 -11.49 -0.74 19.77
C GLN A 270 -10.22 -0.39 20.55
N LYS A 271 -9.11 -1.06 20.30
CA LYS A 271 -7.82 -0.80 20.94
C LYS A 271 -7.30 0.59 20.59
N GLU A 272 -7.36 1.00 19.33
CA GLU A 272 -6.95 2.34 18.92
C GLU A 272 -7.75 3.45 19.61
N LYS A 273 -9.08 3.29 19.75
CA LYS A 273 -9.92 4.23 20.51
C LYS A 273 -9.52 4.32 21.99
N GLN A 274 -9.15 3.21 22.62
CA GLN A 274 -8.66 3.23 23.98
C GLN A 274 -7.36 4.01 24.11
N PHE A 275 -6.39 3.78 23.22
CA PHE A 275 -5.12 4.51 23.20
C PHE A 275 -5.29 6.02 22.92
N SER A 276 -6.17 6.40 22.00
CA SER A 276 -6.44 7.82 21.70
C SER A 276 -7.15 8.52 22.88
N GLY A 277 -7.97 7.80 23.63
CA GLY A 277 -8.59 8.27 24.87
C GLY A 277 -7.56 8.57 25.96
N PHE A 278 -6.58 7.69 26.16
CA PHE A 278 -5.47 7.89 27.11
C PHE A 278 -4.61 9.11 26.73
N LYS A 279 -4.22 9.26 25.46
CA LYS A 279 -3.45 10.45 25.01
C LYS A 279 -4.20 11.77 25.26
N LYS A 280 -5.53 11.81 25.11
CA LYS A 280 -6.34 13.00 25.43
C LYS A 280 -6.35 13.30 26.94
N ILE A 281 -6.33 12.29 27.79
CA ILE A 281 -6.27 12.45 29.25
C ILE A 281 -4.91 12.98 29.67
N PHE A 282 -3.79 12.40 29.18
CA PHE A 282 -2.43 12.87 29.48
C PHE A 282 -2.21 14.32 29.02
N LYS A 283 -2.69 14.68 27.82
CA LYS A 283 -2.62 16.06 27.33
C LYS A 283 -3.45 17.06 28.16
N LYS A 284 -4.49 16.60 28.86
CA LYS A 284 -5.32 17.41 29.77
C LYS A 284 -4.69 17.62 31.14
N ILE A 285 -3.84 16.71 31.59
CA ILE A 285 -3.15 16.77 32.89
C ILE A 285 -1.69 17.27 32.79
N GLY A 286 -1.28 17.75 31.62
CA GLY A 286 0.01 18.43 31.43
C GLY A 286 1.24 17.53 31.50
N LEU A 287 1.07 16.23 31.25
CA LEU A 287 2.13 15.23 31.08
C LEU A 287 2.30 14.85 29.61
#